data_12d815c83b3eb13713a3362321f441dd
#
_entry.id   12d815c83b3eb13713a3362321f441dd
#
_cell.length_a   1.000
_cell.length_b   1.000
_cell.length_c   1.000
_cell.angle_alpha   90.00
_cell.angle_beta   90.00
_cell.angle_gamma   90.00
#
_symmetry.space_group_name_H-M   'P 1'
#
loop_
_entity.id
_entity.type
_entity.pdbx_description
1 polymer ?
#
loop_
_entity_poly.entity_id
_entity_poly.type
_entity_poly.pdbx_seq_one_letter_code
_entity_poly.pdbx_strand_id
1 'polypeptide(L)'
;MKKQMLLCMAALSFSAVSAQTYETRFARPLSDVLNDVAARFQVRLKYDIDTVGRILPYADFRIRPYSLEETLTNVLSPFDYKFVKQSDTVYKLKPYEYARRTDVDGEKMLSYLSGLYTDKDQWEQRRKILRKEVRQRLGLDDMLKGTVKDAKPILSKVRKFDGYTVQNFALETLPGLYVCGSVYAPRSKGKHALIICPNGHFGQGRYRKDQQQRMATLARMGAICVDYDLYGWGESALQVGAEAHHTSDAHTIQAMNGLLILDDMLANRKDIDPARIGVNGGSGGGTQTVLLTVLDDRFTAAAPVVSLTLMAVARVKVASPSSWQVEELAMRNWPPCLLRVPCWWFPTEETGQPRFLVWNILTCNASTVFMVRRTR
;
A
#
# COMPACT_ATOMS: atom_id res chain seq x y z
N MET A 1 -6.38 48.98 2.26
CA MET A 1 -6.40 47.63 2.88
C MET A 1 -7.78 46.97 2.90
N LYS A 2 -8.87 47.64 3.30
CA LYS A 2 -10.22 46.98 3.33
C LYS A 2 -10.78 46.55 1.98
N LYS A 3 -10.49 47.23 0.86
CA LYS A 3 -10.99 46.87 -0.48
C LYS A 3 -10.28 45.61 -1.08
N GLN A 4 -9.02 45.41 -0.77
CA GLN A 4 -8.27 44.23 -1.24
C GLN A 4 -8.68 42.93 -0.49
N MET A 5 -9.02 43.05 0.81
CA MET A 5 -9.50 41.94 1.60
C MET A 5 -10.89 41.43 1.15
N LEU A 6 -11.77 42.36 0.67
CA LEU A 6 -13.09 41.97 0.13
C LEU A 6 -12.96 41.22 -1.21
N LEU A 7 -11.98 41.59 -2.04
CA LEU A 7 -11.72 40.88 -3.32
C LEU A 7 -11.19 39.46 -3.11
N CYS A 8 -10.35 39.24 -2.11
CA CYS A 8 -9.83 37.90 -1.78
C CYS A 8 -10.91 36.99 -1.18
N MET A 9 -11.83 37.54 -0.37
CA MET A 9 -12.95 36.75 0.16
C MET A 9 -13.98 36.39 -0.92
N ALA A 10 -14.20 37.28 -1.89
CA ALA A 10 -15.08 36.99 -3.02
C ALA A 10 -14.47 35.95 -3.98
N ALA A 11 -13.14 35.93 -4.17
CA ALA A 11 -12.46 34.92 -4.99
C ALA A 11 -12.46 33.53 -4.34
N LEU A 12 -12.36 33.44 -3.01
CA LEU A 12 -12.43 32.18 -2.27
C LEU A 12 -13.83 31.57 -2.24
N SER A 13 -14.88 32.42 -2.17
CA SER A 13 -16.27 31.94 -2.25
C SER A 13 -16.66 31.48 -3.66
N PHE A 14 -16.10 32.08 -4.72
CA PHE A 14 -16.34 31.63 -6.10
C PHE A 14 -15.65 30.29 -6.42
N SER A 15 -14.50 30.01 -5.84
CA SER A 15 -13.80 28.74 -6.03
C SER A 15 -14.53 27.56 -5.37
N ALA A 16 -15.15 27.77 -4.20
CA ALA A 16 -15.90 26.73 -3.50
C ALA A 16 -17.24 26.40 -4.19
N VAL A 17 -17.93 27.41 -4.78
CA VAL A 17 -19.16 27.19 -5.54
C VAL A 17 -18.88 26.48 -6.87
N SER A 18 -17.74 26.73 -7.50
CA SER A 18 -17.34 26.09 -8.75
C SER A 18 -16.98 24.59 -8.57
N ALA A 19 -16.39 24.19 -7.43
CA ALA A 19 -16.11 22.78 -7.14
C ALA A 19 -17.37 21.95 -6.89
N GLN A 20 -18.37 22.52 -6.21
CA GLN A 20 -19.61 21.84 -5.92
C GLN A 20 -20.50 21.64 -7.17
N THR A 21 -20.46 22.58 -8.11
CA THR A 21 -21.17 22.47 -9.40
C THR A 21 -20.52 21.48 -10.37
N TYR A 22 -19.23 21.18 -10.22
CA TYR A 22 -18.53 20.25 -11.10
C TYR A 22 -18.89 18.78 -10.80
N GLU A 23 -19.01 18.40 -9.55
CA GLU A 23 -19.42 17.05 -9.14
C GLU A 23 -20.84 16.69 -9.55
N THR A 24 -21.78 17.65 -9.46
CA THR A 24 -23.19 17.43 -9.85
C THR A 24 -23.38 17.36 -11.35
N ARG A 25 -22.48 17.94 -12.16
CA ARG A 25 -22.59 18.01 -13.62
C ARG A 25 -22.57 16.62 -14.30
N PHE A 26 -21.92 15.64 -13.70
CA PHE A 26 -21.80 14.27 -14.22
C PHE A 26 -22.71 13.29 -13.49
N ALA A 27 -23.54 13.76 -12.58
CA ALA A 27 -24.49 12.94 -11.85
C ALA A 27 -25.81 12.83 -12.61
N ARG A 28 -26.38 11.62 -12.67
CA ARG A 28 -27.65 11.35 -13.34
C ARG A 28 -28.54 10.46 -12.46
N PRO A 29 -29.89 10.61 -12.54
CA PRO A 29 -30.80 9.66 -11.90
C PRO A 29 -30.52 8.23 -12.37
N LEU A 30 -30.50 7.29 -11.43
CA LEU A 30 -30.25 5.87 -11.74
C LEU A 30 -31.27 5.32 -12.75
N SER A 31 -32.55 5.71 -12.63
CA SER A 31 -33.60 5.35 -13.57
C SER A 31 -33.27 5.72 -15.02
N ASP A 32 -32.75 6.95 -15.22
CA ASP A 32 -32.43 7.45 -16.55
C ASP A 32 -31.24 6.71 -17.16
N VAL A 33 -30.22 6.44 -16.32
CA VAL A 33 -29.05 5.66 -16.73
C VAL A 33 -29.44 4.23 -17.10
N LEU A 34 -30.32 3.59 -16.33
CA LEU A 34 -30.79 2.24 -16.63
C LEU A 34 -31.64 2.18 -17.90
N ASN A 35 -32.46 3.21 -18.16
CA ASN A 35 -33.20 3.33 -19.42
C ASN A 35 -32.26 3.49 -20.63
N ASP A 36 -31.22 4.31 -20.51
CA ASP A 36 -30.20 4.48 -21.55
C ASP A 36 -29.41 3.17 -21.81
N VAL A 37 -29.06 2.45 -20.74
CA VAL A 37 -28.38 1.17 -20.84
C VAL A 37 -29.30 0.15 -21.54
N ALA A 38 -30.58 0.07 -21.16
CA ALA A 38 -31.53 -0.84 -21.78
C ALA A 38 -31.70 -0.55 -23.29
N ALA A 39 -31.81 0.72 -23.66
CA ALA A 39 -31.94 1.15 -25.04
C ALA A 39 -30.65 0.89 -25.85
N ARG A 40 -29.50 1.23 -25.32
CA ARG A 40 -28.20 1.07 -25.98
C ARG A 40 -27.87 -0.38 -26.29
N PHE A 41 -28.12 -1.27 -25.35
CA PHE A 41 -27.81 -2.69 -25.49
C PHE A 41 -28.98 -3.54 -25.97
N GLN A 42 -30.14 -2.93 -26.25
CA GLN A 42 -31.35 -3.58 -26.74
C GLN A 42 -31.81 -4.72 -25.82
N VAL A 43 -31.78 -4.48 -24.50
CA VAL A 43 -32.15 -5.46 -23.49
C VAL A 43 -33.31 -4.98 -22.64
N ARG A 44 -34.03 -5.92 -22.05
CA ARG A 44 -35.07 -5.64 -21.07
C ARG A 44 -34.53 -5.81 -19.65
N LEU A 45 -34.57 -4.73 -18.86
CA LEU A 45 -34.25 -4.75 -17.44
C LEU A 45 -35.53 -4.94 -16.63
N LYS A 46 -35.59 -5.97 -15.81
CA LYS A 46 -36.65 -6.19 -14.82
C LYS A 46 -36.17 -5.71 -13.47
N TYR A 47 -36.88 -4.79 -12.84
CA TYR A 47 -36.48 -4.20 -11.57
C TYR A 47 -37.10 -4.94 -10.38
N ASP A 48 -36.26 -5.25 -9.41
CA ASP A 48 -36.61 -5.68 -8.07
C ASP A 48 -35.75 -4.84 -7.09
N ILE A 49 -35.62 -3.54 -7.42
CA ILE A 49 -34.77 -2.55 -6.76
C ILE A 49 -35.49 -1.20 -6.73
N ASP A 50 -35.18 -0.39 -5.72
CA ASP A 50 -35.64 0.99 -5.64
C ASP A 50 -34.67 1.91 -6.41
N THR A 51 -35.21 2.63 -7.40
CA THR A 51 -34.46 3.61 -8.20
C THR A 51 -34.84 5.05 -7.87
N VAL A 52 -35.86 5.26 -7.01
CA VAL A 52 -36.37 6.60 -6.71
C VAL A 52 -35.35 7.39 -5.90
N GLY A 53 -35.07 8.61 -6.37
CA GLY A 53 -34.09 9.49 -5.70
C GLY A 53 -32.63 9.01 -5.69
N ARG A 54 -32.33 7.90 -6.36
CA ARG A 54 -30.94 7.41 -6.50
C ARG A 54 -30.22 8.19 -7.57
N ILE A 55 -29.17 8.92 -7.19
CA ILE A 55 -28.34 9.71 -8.09
C ILE A 55 -27.01 9.01 -8.27
N LEU A 56 -26.66 8.66 -9.50
CA LEU A 56 -25.39 7.99 -9.84
C LEU A 56 -24.34 9.04 -10.21
N PRO A 57 -23.29 9.23 -9.41
CA PRO A 57 -22.22 10.14 -9.76
C PRO A 57 -21.37 9.57 -10.90
N TYR A 58 -20.89 10.46 -11.77
CA TYR A 58 -20.06 10.11 -12.93
C TYR A 58 -20.70 9.04 -13.84
N ALA A 59 -22.02 9.16 -14.06
CA ALA A 59 -22.84 8.14 -14.69
C ALA A 59 -22.28 7.68 -16.07
N ASP A 60 -21.93 8.63 -16.95
CA ASP A 60 -21.49 8.33 -18.30
C ASP A 60 -20.13 7.62 -18.32
N PHE A 61 -19.27 7.89 -17.33
CA PHE A 61 -17.97 7.21 -17.18
C PHE A 61 -18.08 5.77 -16.68
N ARG A 62 -19.27 5.35 -16.23
CA ARG A 62 -19.53 3.97 -15.78
C ARG A 62 -20.02 3.07 -16.89
N ILE A 63 -20.44 3.64 -18.01
CA ILE A 63 -20.93 2.90 -19.18
C ILE A 63 -19.75 2.39 -20.00
N ARG A 64 -19.71 1.07 -20.23
CA ARG A 64 -18.76 0.40 -21.12
C ARG A 64 -19.49 0.05 -22.42
N PRO A 65 -19.28 0.80 -23.52
CA PRO A 65 -20.06 0.62 -24.75
C PRO A 65 -19.89 -0.77 -25.39
N TYR A 66 -18.88 -1.48 -25.00
CA TYR A 66 -18.51 -2.81 -25.49
C TYR A 66 -18.95 -3.97 -24.56
N SER A 67 -19.49 -3.70 -23.38
CA SER A 67 -19.88 -4.73 -22.40
C SER A 67 -21.07 -4.29 -21.55
N LEU A 68 -22.21 -4.95 -21.74
CA LEU A 68 -23.39 -4.75 -20.91
C LEU A 68 -23.15 -5.18 -19.46
N GLU A 69 -22.49 -6.31 -19.25
CA GLU A 69 -22.30 -6.87 -17.91
C GLU A 69 -21.38 -6.00 -17.05
N GLU A 70 -20.29 -5.49 -17.64
CA GLU A 70 -19.45 -4.51 -16.95
C GLU A 70 -20.20 -3.20 -16.68
N THR A 71 -20.98 -2.73 -17.63
CA THR A 71 -21.83 -1.53 -17.46
C THR A 71 -22.81 -1.73 -16.30
N LEU A 72 -23.58 -2.81 -16.30
CA LEU A 72 -24.51 -3.11 -15.22
C LEU A 72 -23.79 -3.23 -13.86
N THR A 73 -22.65 -3.89 -13.81
CA THR A 73 -21.85 -3.98 -12.59
C THR A 73 -21.44 -2.60 -12.09
N ASN A 74 -20.90 -1.74 -12.96
CA ASN A 74 -20.43 -0.40 -12.59
C ASN A 74 -21.58 0.55 -12.17
N VAL A 75 -22.75 0.40 -12.77
CA VAL A 75 -23.92 1.23 -12.49
C VAL A 75 -24.64 0.80 -11.21
N LEU A 76 -24.73 -0.50 -10.96
CA LEU A 76 -25.54 -1.08 -9.88
C LEU A 76 -24.79 -1.19 -8.54
N SER A 77 -23.48 -1.51 -8.58
CA SER A 77 -22.70 -1.75 -7.37
C SER A 77 -22.63 -0.58 -6.38
N PRO A 78 -22.69 0.70 -6.77
CA PRO A 78 -22.72 1.81 -5.81
C PRO A 78 -23.95 1.84 -4.90
N PHE A 79 -25.04 1.16 -5.31
CA PHE A 79 -26.32 1.12 -4.60
C PHE A 79 -26.62 -0.22 -3.94
N ASP A 80 -25.66 -1.14 -3.91
CA ASP A 80 -25.87 -2.50 -3.44
C ASP A 80 -26.94 -3.26 -4.24
N TYR A 81 -26.82 -3.15 -5.56
CA TYR A 81 -27.63 -3.88 -6.51
C TYR A 81 -26.74 -4.73 -7.42
N LYS A 82 -27.30 -5.87 -7.88
CA LYS A 82 -26.69 -6.72 -8.92
C LYS A 82 -27.69 -7.08 -9.97
N PHE A 83 -27.20 -7.58 -11.10
CA PHE A 83 -28.04 -8.18 -12.12
C PHE A 83 -27.95 -9.72 -12.09
N VAL A 84 -28.98 -10.35 -12.61
CA VAL A 84 -29.00 -11.78 -12.93
C VAL A 84 -29.51 -11.95 -14.36
N LYS A 85 -28.69 -12.50 -15.22
CA LYS A 85 -29.08 -12.80 -16.61
C LYS A 85 -30.14 -13.90 -16.60
N GLN A 86 -31.32 -13.62 -17.22
CA GLN A 86 -32.40 -14.58 -17.38
C GLN A 86 -32.43 -15.15 -18.78
N SER A 87 -32.06 -14.34 -19.78
CA SER A 87 -31.85 -14.73 -21.17
C SER A 87 -30.87 -13.79 -21.82
N ASP A 88 -30.53 -13.93 -23.08
CA ASP A 88 -29.61 -13.02 -23.78
C ASP A 88 -30.10 -11.58 -23.85
N THR A 89 -31.39 -11.36 -23.75
CA THR A 89 -31.99 -10.04 -23.83
C THR A 89 -32.73 -9.61 -22.55
N VAL A 90 -32.75 -10.43 -21.48
CA VAL A 90 -33.49 -10.14 -20.25
C VAL A 90 -32.59 -10.27 -19.02
N TYR A 91 -32.48 -9.18 -18.28
CA TYR A 91 -31.72 -9.10 -17.04
C TYR A 91 -32.62 -8.67 -15.88
N LYS A 92 -32.56 -9.41 -14.75
CA LYS A 92 -33.27 -9.03 -13.52
C LYS A 92 -32.31 -8.31 -12.58
N LEU A 93 -32.67 -7.10 -12.17
CA LEU A 93 -31.94 -6.30 -11.18
C LEU A 93 -32.52 -6.58 -9.81
N LYS A 94 -31.67 -6.82 -8.81
CA LYS A 94 -32.09 -7.13 -7.45
C LYS A 94 -31.14 -6.59 -6.40
N PRO A 95 -31.60 -6.40 -5.15
CA PRO A 95 -30.71 -6.07 -4.04
C PRO A 95 -29.60 -7.11 -3.88
N TYR A 96 -28.41 -6.62 -3.52
CA TYR A 96 -27.26 -7.45 -3.23
C TYR A 96 -26.31 -6.72 -2.29
N GLU A 97 -26.09 -7.27 -1.14
CA GLU A 97 -25.12 -6.74 -0.21
C GLU A 97 -23.71 -7.16 -0.65
N TYR A 98 -22.93 -6.17 -1.12
CA TYR A 98 -21.51 -6.39 -1.39
C TYR A 98 -20.76 -6.45 -0.07
N ALA A 99 -19.82 -7.38 0.04
CA ALA A 99 -18.93 -7.47 1.19
C ALA A 99 -18.12 -6.16 1.31
N ARG A 100 -18.64 -5.24 2.09
CA ARG A 100 -18.00 -3.96 2.42
C ARG A 100 -17.63 -3.98 3.88
N ARG A 101 -16.48 -3.40 4.17
CA ARG A 101 -16.05 -3.21 5.55
C ARG A 101 -16.24 -1.76 5.93
N THR A 102 -16.89 -1.52 7.05
CA THR A 102 -17.16 -0.21 7.61
C THR A 102 -16.14 0.12 8.70
N ASP A 103 -16.11 1.38 9.17
CA ASP A 103 -15.27 1.77 10.32
C ASP A 103 -15.64 0.95 11.56
N VAL A 104 -16.93 0.64 11.72
CA VAL A 104 -17.43 -0.23 12.82
C VAL A 104 -16.86 -1.65 12.72
N ASP A 105 -16.80 -2.21 11.50
CA ASP A 105 -16.18 -3.53 11.29
C ASP A 105 -14.68 -3.48 11.59
N GLY A 106 -14.03 -2.37 11.25
CA GLY A 106 -12.64 -2.11 11.61
C GLY A 106 -12.42 -2.10 13.13
N GLU A 107 -13.25 -1.38 13.86
CA GLU A 107 -13.17 -1.30 15.33
C GLU A 107 -13.44 -2.67 15.99
N LYS A 108 -14.44 -3.41 15.51
CA LYS A 108 -14.70 -4.79 15.97
C LYS A 108 -13.50 -5.71 15.73
N MET A 109 -12.88 -5.61 14.55
CA MET A 109 -11.70 -6.38 14.23
C MET A 109 -10.53 -6.05 15.16
N LEU A 110 -10.30 -4.78 15.43
CA LEU A 110 -9.23 -4.34 16.34
C LEU A 110 -9.48 -4.82 17.77
N SER A 111 -10.72 -4.74 18.26
CA SER A 111 -11.11 -5.26 19.57
C SER A 111 -10.89 -6.77 19.65
N TYR A 112 -11.27 -7.51 18.61
CA TYR A 112 -10.99 -8.93 18.52
C TYR A 112 -9.48 -9.23 18.57
N LEU A 113 -8.68 -8.51 17.77
CA LEU A 113 -7.23 -8.71 17.72
C LEU A 113 -6.53 -8.40 19.04
N SER A 114 -7.00 -7.37 19.76
CA SER A 114 -6.45 -6.99 21.07
C SER A 114 -6.69 -8.05 22.15
N GLY A 115 -7.73 -8.87 22.00
CA GLY A 115 -8.05 -9.97 22.91
C GLY A 115 -7.29 -11.28 22.64
N LEU A 116 -6.49 -11.35 21.57
CA LEU A 116 -5.83 -12.59 21.18
C LEU A 116 -4.56 -12.93 21.98
N TYR A 117 -4.07 -12.00 22.78
CA TYR A 117 -2.94 -12.18 23.69
C TYR A 117 -3.00 -11.10 24.78
N THR A 118 -2.56 -11.44 25.99
CA THR A 118 -2.60 -10.55 27.14
C THR A 118 -1.21 -10.27 27.72
N ASP A 119 -0.23 -11.08 27.36
CA ASP A 119 1.14 -10.96 27.82
C ASP A 119 2.17 -11.20 26.70
N LYS A 120 3.44 -11.02 27.04
CA LYS A 120 4.55 -11.15 26.11
C LYS A 120 4.72 -12.59 25.60
N ASP A 121 4.53 -13.58 26.43
CA ASP A 121 4.79 -14.98 26.06
C ASP A 121 3.73 -15.48 25.09
N GLN A 122 2.46 -15.15 25.32
CA GLN A 122 1.36 -15.40 24.38
C GLN A 122 1.61 -14.69 23.04
N TRP A 123 2.08 -13.43 23.10
CA TRP A 123 2.46 -12.70 21.90
C TRP A 123 3.59 -13.40 21.14
N GLU A 124 4.66 -13.84 21.79
CA GLU A 124 5.78 -14.52 21.14
C GLU A 124 5.36 -15.85 20.48
N GLN A 125 4.46 -16.59 21.11
CA GLN A 125 3.87 -17.79 20.52
C GLN A 125 3.04 -17.45 19.27
N ARG A 126 2.15 -16.45 19.39
CA ARG A 126 1.32 -15.98 18.28
C ARG A 126 2.18 -15.49 17.12
N ARG A 127 3.20 -14.70 17.38
CA ARG A 127 4.14 -14.16 16.37
C ARG A 127 4.78 -15.27 15.54
N LYS A 128 5.18 -16.36 16.16
CA LYS A 128 5.76 -17.51 15.43
C LYS A 128 4.74 -18.18 14.51
N ILE A 129 3.51 -18.37 14.99
CA ILE A 129 2.42 -18.94 14.21
C ILE A 129 2.12 -18.04 13.00
N LEU A 130 1.95 -16.74 13.23
CA LEU A 130 1.64 -15.76 12.19
C LEU A 130 2.71 -15.70 11.11
N ARG A 131 3.98 -15.67 11.49
CA ARG A 131 5.09 -15.69 10.52
C ARG A 131 5.01 -16.92 9.64
N LYS A 132 4.78 -18.09 10.21
CA LYS A 132 4.62 -19.33 9.45
C LYS A 132 3.44 -19.24 8.48
N GLU A 133 2.29 -18.76 8.94
CA GLU A 133 1.10 -18.60 8.11
C GLU A 133 1.31 -17.59 6.97
N VAL A 134 1.93 -16.44 7.23
CA VAL A 134 2.25 -15.44 6.20
C VAL A 134 3.21 -16.02 5.16
N ARG A 135 4.29 -16.68 5.57
CA ARG A 135 5.22 -17.35 4.64
C ARG A 135 4.52 -18.39 3.77
N GLN A 136 3.67 -19.21 4.39
CA GLN A 136 2.90 -20.24 3.69
C GLN A 136 1.92 -19.65 2.67
N ARG A 137 1.17 -18.62 3.04
CA ARG A 137 0.18 -17.98 2.15
C ARG A 137 0.85 -17.21 1.00
N LEU A 138 2.02 -16.66 1.22
CA LEU A 138 2.85 -16.10 0.17
C LEU A 138 3.44 -17.16 -0.77
N GLY A 139 3.52 -18.42 -0.36
CA GLY A 139 4.35 -19.42 -1.07
C GLY A 139 5.84 -19.04 -1.06
N LEU A 140 6.28 -18.23 -0.08
CA LEU A 140 7.60 -17.62 -0.07
C LEU A 140 8.72 -18.65 0.01
N ASP A 141 8.54 -19.71 0.81
CA ASP A 141 9.56 -20.73 0.99
C ASP A 141 9.82 -21.53 -0.30
N ASP A 142 8.78 -21.76 -1.11
CA ASP A 142 8.93 -22.42 -2.41
C ASP A 142 9.57 -21.49 -3.43
N MET A 143 9.18 -20.20 -3.44
CA MET A 143 9.79 -19.21 -4.32
C MET A 143 11.28 -19.02 -4.00
N LEU A 144 11.68 -19.00 -2.74
CA LEU A 144 13.09 -18.90 -2.30
C LEU A 144 13.95 -20.10 -2.75
N LYS A 145 13.37 -21.28 -2.99
CA LYS A 145 14.11 -22.41 -3.58
C LYS A 145 14.53 -22.14 -5.02
N GLY A 146 13.75 -21.36 -5.76
CA GLY A 146 14.01 -20.99 -7.15
C GLY A 146 14.97 -19.83 -7.34
N THR A 147 15.47 -19.21 -6.26
CA THR A 147 16.37 -18.05 -6.35
C THR A 147 17.75 -18.42 -6.89
N VAL A 148 18.37 -17.46 -7.58
CA VAL A 148 19.75 -17.60 -8.07
C VAL A 148 20.72 -17.66 -6.87
N LYS A 149 21.47 -18.76 -6.78
CA LYS A 149 22.45 -18.92 -5.72
C LYS A 149 23.72 -18.12 -6.04
N ASP A 150 24.32 -17.51 -5.01
CA ASP A 150 25.55 -16.71 -5.13
C ASP A 150 25.48 -15.60 -6.19
N ALA A 151 24.28 -15.06 -6.42
CA ALA A 151 24.05 -13.96 -7.34
C ALA A 151 24.91 -12.75 -6.94
N LYS A 152 25.70 -12.25 -7.90
CA LYS A 152 26.50 -11.04 -7.70
C LYS A 152 25.78 -9.86 -8.31
N PRO A 153 25.57 -8.76 -7.56
CA PRO A 153 24.89 -7.60 -8.11
C PRO A 153 25.73 -6.95 -9.23
N ILE A 154 25.08 -6.56 -10.30
CA ILE A 154 25.66 -5.69 -11.32
C ILE A 154 25.65 -4.27 -10.74
N LEU A 155 26.82 -3.66 -10.65
CA LEU A 155 27.00 -2.38 -9.98
C LEU A 155 27.37 -1.27 -10.97
N SER A 156 26.73 -0.10 -10.84
CA SER A 156 27.16 1.10 -11.55
C SER A 156 28.43 1.70 -10.95
N LYS A 157 29.03 2.70 -11.63
CA LYS A 157 30.06 3.55 -11.01
C LYS A 157 29.49 4.27 -9.78
N VAL A 158 30.32 4.35 -8.72
CA VAL A 158 29.97 5.13 -7.52
C VAL A 158 30.00 6.62 -7.85
N ARG A 159 28.90 7.29 -7.61
CA ARG A 159 28.76 8.76 -7.68
C ARG A 159 28.97 9.35 -6.30
N LYS A 160 29.83 10.37 -6.21
CA LYS A 160 30.18 11.04 -4.97
C LYS A 160 29.43 12.38 -4.87
N PHE A 161 28.81 12.60 -3.72
CA PHE A 161 28.11 13.83 -3.35
C PHE A 161 28.66 14.37 -2.04
N ASP A 162 28.19 15.55 -1.64
CA ASP A 162 28.55 16.12 -0.34
C ASP A 162 27.97 15.28 0.80
N GLY A 163 28.88 14.68 1.58
CA GLY A 163 28.57 13.81 2.73
C GLY A 163 28.14 12.37 2.40
N TYR A 164 27.83 12.01 1.16
CA TYR A 164 27.36 10.66 0.81
C TYR A 164 27.82 10.21 -0.59
N THR A 165 27.57 8.94 -0.90
CA THR A 165 27.76 8.34 -2.22
C THR A 165 26.48 7.65 -2.67
N VAL A 166 26.30 7.50 -4.00
CA VAL A 166 25.21 6.72 -4.59
C VAL A 166 25.77 5.72 -5.59
N GLN A 167 25.31 4.48 -5.51
CA GLN A 167 25.63 3.42 -6.45
C GLN A 167 24.36 2.64 -6.79
N ASN A 168 24.04 2.55 -8.08
CA ASN A 168 22.92 1.72 -8.52
C ASN A 168 23.36 0.26 -8.61
N PHE A 169 22.41 -0.64 -8.41
CA PHE A 169 22.64 -2.08 -8.53
C PHE A 169 21.46 -2.75 -9.25
N ALA A 170 21.72 -3.90 -9.85
CA ALA A 170 20.73 -4.86 -10.28
C ALA A 170 21.16 -6.24 -9.75
N LEU A 171 20.31 -6.84 -8.90
CA LEU A 171 20.55 -8.14 -8.28
C LEU A 171 19.59 -9.16 -8.92
N GLU A 172 20.14 -10.22 -9.50
CA GLU A 172 19.34 -11.31 -10.05
C GLU A 172 18.76 -12.14 -8.90
N THR A 173 17.46 -12.14 -8.79
CA THR A 173 16.74 -12.82 -7.69
C THR A 173 16.13 -14.14 -8.11
N LEU A 174 15.52 -14.19 -9.29
CA LEU A 174 15.12 -15.43 -9.98
C LEU A 174 15.84 -15.48 -11.34
N PRO A 175 15.96 -16.63 -11.99
CA PRO A 175 16.62 -16.71 -13.29
C PRO A 175 16.04 -15.72 -14.30
N GLY A 176 16.86 -14.77 -14.75
CA GLY A 176 16.48 -13.69 -15.69
C GLY A 176 15.67 -12.54 -15.07
N LEU A 177 15.38 -12.57 -13.77
CA LEU A 177 14.64 -11.50 -13.08
C LEU A 177 15.56 -10.73 -12.13
N TYR A 178 15.64 -9.43 -12.32
CA TYR A 178 16.50 -8.54 -11.53
C TYR A 178 15.68 -7.57 -10.69
N VAL A 179 16.03 -7.43 -9.42
CA VAL A 179 15.61 -6.28 -8.63
C VAL A 179 16.61 -5.15 -8.79
N CYS A 180 16.10 -3.97 -9.19
CA CYS A 180 16.91 -2.78 -9.42
C CYS A 180 16.78 -1.82 -8.24
N GLY A 181 17.92 -1.24 -7.82
CA GLY A 181 17.94 -0.33 -6.69
C GLY A 181 19.12 0.63 -6.69
N SER A 182 19.19 1.45 -5.66
CA SER A 182 20.25 2.43 -5.42
C SER A 182 20.69 2.39 -3.97
N VAL A 183 21.98 2.21 -3.74
CA VAL A 183 22.59 2.29 -2.41
C VAL A 183 23.08 3.71 -2.17
N TYR A 184 22.55 4.35 -1.15
CA TYR A 184 23.05 5.62 -0.61
C TYR A 184 23.86 5.32 0.64
N ALA A 185 25.14 5.71 0.66
CA ALA A 185 26.02 5.40 1.77
C ALA A 185 26.74 6.66 2.28
N PRO A 186 26.91 6.83 3.60
CA PRO A 186 27.67 7.92 4.17
C PRO A 186 29.15 7.82 3.74
N ARG A 187 29.85 8.96 3.72
CA ARG A 187 31.30 9.00 3.47
C ARG A 187 32.13 8.89 4.75
N SER A 188 31.49 8.90 5.91
CA SER A 188 32.14 8.68 7.20
C SER A 188 32.63 7.24 7.33
N LYS A 189 33.68 7.05 8.11
CA LYS A 189 34.21 5.72 8.44
C LYS A 189 33.44 5.09 9.60
N GLY A 190 33.47 3.77 9.69
CA GLY A 190 32.91 3.01 10.81
C GLY A 190 31.72 2.16 10.43
N LYS A 191 30.98 1.70 11.43
CA LYS A 191 29.79 0.88 11.26
C LYS A 191 28.53 1.77 11.18
N HIS A 192 27.67 1.48 10.21
CA HIS A 192 26.48 2.24 9.91
C HIS A 192 25.22 1.39 10.07
N ALA A 193 24.11 2.02 10.48
CA ALA A 193 22.80 1.37 10.37
C ALA A 193 22.48 1.10 8.90
N LEU A 194 21.80 0.00 8.63
CA LEU A 194 21.23 -0.31 7.31
C LEU A 194 19.73 -0.01 7.31
N ILE A 195 19.22 0.69 6.30
CA ILE A 195 17.79 0.93 6.11
C ILE A 195 17.40 0.42 4.72
N ILE A 196 16.57 -0.61 4.68
CA ILE A 196 15.96 -1.12 3.46
C ILE A 196 14.73 -0.26 3.15
N CYS A 197 14.65 0.29 1.94
CA CYS A 197 13.68 1.30 1.56
C CYS A 197 12.87 0.86 0.33
N PRO A 198 11.87 -0.02 0.47
CA PRO A 198 10.97 -0.34 -0.63
C PRO A 198 10.21 0.90 -1.09
N ASN A 199 10.16 1.14 -2.39
CA ASN A 199 9.42 2.26 -2.96
C ASN A 199 7.90 2.02 -2.94
N GLY A 200 7.13 3.10 -2.99
CA GLY A 200 5.69 3.05 -3.24
C GLY A 200 5.36 3.16 -4.74
N HIS A 201 4.07 3.26 -5.04
CA HIS A 201 3.55 3.41 -6.42
C HIS A 201 3.72 4.85 -6.94
N PHE A 202 4.94 5.36 -6.92
CA PHE A 202 5.23 6.70 -7.40
C PHE A 202 5.61 6.67 -8.88
N GLY A 203 5.14 7.65 -9.65
CA GLY A 203 5.28 7.67 -11.11
C GLY A 203 6.73 7.61 -11.62
N GLN A 204 7.70 8.04 -10.84
CA GLN A 204 9.13 8.00 -11.18
C GLN A 204 9.92 6.97 -10.36
N GLY A 205 9.21 6.11 -9.59
CA GLY A 205 9.83 5.13 -8.71
C GLY A 205 10.86 5.77 -7.77
N ARG A 206 11.99 5.11 -7.59
CA ARG A 206 13.09 5.61 -6.74
C ARG A 206 13.78 6.87 -7.27
N TYR A 207 13.54 7.27 -8.52
CA TYR A 207 14.09 8.49 -9.11
C TYR A 207 13.28 9.74 -8.82
N ARG A 208 12.13 9.62 -8.17
CA ARG A 208 11.35 10.76 -7.70
C ARG A 208 12.18 11.63 -6.76
N LYS A 209 12.10 12.95 -6.95
CA LYS A 209 12.97 13.93 -6.27
C LYS A 209 12.94 13.79 -4.74
N ASP A 210 11.76 13.69 -4.15
CA ASP A 210 11.59 13.57 -2.69
C ASP A 210 12.16 12.25 -2.15
N GLN A 211 12.07 11.13 -2.91
CA GLN A 211 12.68 9.87 -2.52
C GLN A 211 14.20 9.97 -2.53
N GLN A 212 14.79 10.54 -3.56
CA GLN A 212 16.24 10.78 -3.60
C GLN A 212 16.71 11.71 -2.47
N GLN A 213 15.94 12.77 -2.17
CA GLN A 213 16.24 13.68 -1.06
C GLN A 213 16.18 12.96 0.29
N ARG A 214 15.17 12.12 0.51
CA ARG A 214 15.02 11.30 1.72
C ARG A 214 16.22 10.38 1.90
N MET A 215 16.61 9.64 0.86
CA MET A 215 17.77 8.75 0.91
C MET A 215 19.08 9.52 1.19
N ALA A 216 19.28 10.65 0.51
CA ALA A 216 20.46 11.51 0.71
C ALA A 216 20.52 12.06 2.14
N THR A 217 19.37 12.45 2.71
CA THR A 217 19.29 12.93 4.10
C THR A 217 19.67 11.83 5.09
N LEU A 218 19.08 10.64 4.96
CA LEU A 218 19.38 9.50 5.81
C LEU A 218 20.86 9.10 5.71
N ALA A 219 21.44 9.13 4.50
CA ALA A 219 22.87 8.84 4.30
C ALA A 219 23.77 9.90 4.96
N ARG A 220 23.41 11.20 4.88
CA ARG A 220 24.13 12.27 5.62
C ARG A 220 24.00 12.13 7.13
N MET A 221 22.90 11.57 7.63
CA MET A 221 22.70 11.26 9.05
C MET A 221 23.49 10.02 9.49
N GLY A 222 24.18 9.32 8.57
CA GLY A 222 25.06 8.21 8.88
C GLY A 222 24.47 6.81 8.64
N ALA A 223 23.35 6.68 7.96
CA ALA A 223 22.76 5.38 7.59
C ALA A 223 23.14 4.97 6.16
N ILE A 224 23.31 3.68 5.92
CA ILE A 224 23.30 3.11 4.57
C ILE A 224 21.86 2.82 4.21
N CYS A 225 21.36 3.40 3.10
CA CYS A 225 19.99 3.23 2.65
C CYS A 225 19.97 2.49 1.31
N VAL A 226 19.12 1.50 1.19
CA VAL A 226 18.92 0.74 -0.05
C VAL A 226 17.51 1.00 -0.55
N ASP A 227 17.40 1.85 -1.57
CA ASP A 227 16.15 2.20 -2.22
C ASP A 227 15.95 1.30 -3.45
N TYR A 228 14.80 0.63 -3.58
CA TYR A 228 14.55 -0.28 -4.69
C TYR A 228 13.10 -0.22 -5.18
N ASP A 229 12.91 -0.56 -6.47
CA ASP A 229 11.61 -0.53 -7.10
C ASP A 229 10.80 -1.80 -6.80
N LEU A 230 9.48 -1.65 -6.68
CA LEU A 230 8.57 -2.78 -6.56
C LEU A 230 8.49 -3.57 -7.87
N TYR A 231 8.19 -4.87 -7.78
CA TYR A 231 7.99 -5.73 -8.94
C TYR A 231 6.87 -5.20 -9.84
N GLY A 232 7.15 -5.08 -11.14
CA GLY A 232 6.25 -4.49 -12.13
C GLY A 232 6.07 -2.98 -12.00
N TRP A 233 6.96 -2.26 -11.24
CA TRP A 233 6.95 -0.81 -11.07
C TRP A 233 8.35 -0.22 -11.24
N GLY A 234 8.45 1.07 -11.62
CA GLY A 234 9.75 1.69 -11.87
C GLY A 234 10.55 0.97 -12.95
N GLU A 235 11.84 0.72 -12.73
CA GLU A 235 12.68 -0.03 -13.67
C GLU A 235 12.28 -1.51 -13.79
N SER A 236 11.67 -2.11 -12.78
CA SER A 236 11.17 -3.48 -12.87
C SER A 236 10.13 -3.62 -13.99
N ALA A 237 9.31 -2.60 -14.24
CA ALA A 237 8.34 -2.61 -15.33
C ALA A 237 8.98 -2.70 -16.72
N LEU A 238 10.24 -2.29 -16.88
CA LEU A 238 10.98 -2.44 -18.14
C LEU A 238 11.35 -3.90 -18.46
N GLN A 239 11.41 -4.74 -17.42
CA GLN A 239 11.72 -6.16 -17.58
C GLN A 239 10.47 -7.00 -17.81
N VAL A 240 9.42 -6.76 -17.03
CA VAL A 240 8.27 -7.66 -16.91
C VAL A 240 6.94 -7.02 -17.34
N GLY A 241 6.94 -5.72 -17.66
CA GLY A 241 5.73 -4.94 -17.92
C GLY A 241 5.03 -4.51 -16.63
N ALA A 242 4.19 -3.47 -16.72
CA ALA A 242 3.45 -2.94 -15.57
C ALA A 242 2.34 -3.90 -15.09
N GLU A 243 1.78 -4.70 -15.99
CA GLU A 243 0.73 -5.68 -15.66
C GLU A 243 1.23 -6.79 -14.71
N ALA A 244 2.53 -7.07 -14.69
CA ALA A 244 3.13 -8.00 -13.75
C ALA A 244 2.91 -7.61 -12.28
N HIS A 245 2.72 -6.31 -12.00
CA HIS A 245 2.39 -5.80 -10.67
C HIS A 245 1.03 -6.30 -10.16
N HIS A 246 0.12 -6.67 -11.06
CA HIS A 246 -1.24 -7.11 -10.75
C HIS A 246 -1.38 -8.63 -10.68
N THR A 247 -0.28 -9.37 -10.80
CA THR A 247 -0.29 -10.83 -10.69
C THR A 247 -0.36 -11.30 -9.23
N SER A 248 -0.79 -12.55 -9.03
CA SER A 248 -0.86 -13.17 -7.70
C SER A 248 0.50 -13.23 -6.99
N ASP A 249 1.59 -13.33 -7.76
CA ASP A 249 2.93 -13.56 -7.23
C ASP A 249 3.68 -12.26 -6.91
N ALA A 250 3.12 -11.12 -7.32
CA ALA A 250 3.79 -9.83 -7.19
C ALA A 250 4.22 -9.52 -5.74
N HIS A 251 3.36 -9.74 -4.76
CA HIS A 251 3.70 -9.51 -3.35
C HIS A 251 4.80 -10.45 -2.84
N THR A 252 4.77 -11.70 -3.28
CA THR A 252 5.79 -12.68 -2.90
C THR A 252 7.14 -12.31 -3.49
N ILE A 253 7.19 -11.93 -4.77
CA ILE A 253 8.41 -11.48 -5.44
C ILE A 253 8.95 -10.20 -4.77
N GLN A 254 8.10 -9.25 -4.42
CA GLN A 254 8.52 -8.02 -3.73
C GLN A 254 9.11 -8.31 -2.36
N ALA A 255 8.48 -9.19 -1.57
CA ALA A 255 8.99 -9.59 -0.27
C ALA A 255 10.33 -10.36 -0.40
N MET A 256 10.40 -11.31 -1.32
CA MET A 256 11.63 -12.04 -1.64
C MET A 256 12.76 -11.09 -2.04
N ASN A 257 12.49 -10.13 -2.92
CA ASN A 257 13.49 -9.16 -3.35
C ASN A 257 14.05 -8.36 -2.16
N GLY A 258 13.19 -7.91 -1.25
CA GLY A 258 13.62 -7.19 -0.05
C GLY A 258 14.50 -8.04 0.88
N LEU A 259 14.18 -9.33 1.05
CA LEU A 259 14.97 -10.26 1.85
C LEU A 259 16.33 -10.56 1.19
N LEU A 260 16.37 -10.78 -0.12
CA LEU A 260 17.61 -11.05 -0.86
C LEU A 260 18.53 -9.82 -0.91
N ILE A 261 17.98 -8.61 -1.02
CA ILE A 261 18.75 -7.36 -0.87
C ILE A 261 19.37 -7.29 0.53
N LEU A 262 18.60 -7.61 1.59
CA LEU A 262 19.16 -7.65 2.95
C LEU A 262 20.30 -8.65 3.07
N ASP A 263 20.15 -9.85 2.50
CA ASP A 263 21.17 -10.89 2.51
C ASP A 263 22.44 -10.44 1.78
N ASP A 264 22.30 -9.88 0.57
CA ASP A 264 23.43 -9.36 -0.23
C ASP A 264 24.16 -8.24 0.51
N MET A 265 23.43 -7.29 1.08
CA MET A 265 24.01 -6.17 1.81
C MET A 265 24.81 -6.62 3.04
N LEU A 266 24.31 -7.60 3.80
CA LEU A 266 25.00 -8.13 4.97
C LEU A 266 26.21 -9.00 4.59
N ALA A 267 26.13 -9.73 3.49
CA ALA A 267 27.25 -10.57 3.01
C ALA A 267 28.40 -9.73 2.45
N ASN A 268 28.08 -8.69 1.67
CA ASN A 268 29.07 -7.97 0.86
C ASN A 268 29.54 -6.63 1.45
N ARG A 269 28.91 -6.12 2.53
CA ARG A 269 29.30 -4.84 3.14
C ARG A 269 29.71 -5.00 4.60
N LYS A 270 30.99 -4.79 4.83
CA LYS A 270 31.59 -4.88 6.18
C LYS A 270 31.33 -3.62 7.04
N ASP A 271 30.86 -2.54 6.45
CA ASP A 271 30.56 -1.27 7.13
C ASP A 271 29.12 -1.18 7.68
N ILE A 272 28.34 -2.26 7.60
CA ILE A 272 27.02 -2.37 8.22
C ILE A 272 27.14 -2.86 9.67
N ASP A 273 26.35 -2.26 10.56
CA ASP A 273 26.11 -2.76 11.91
C ASP A 273 24.89 -3.70 11.91
N PRO A 274 25.06 -5.01 12.07
CA PRO A 274 23.96 -5.96 12.00
C PRO A 274 22.95 -5.85 13.15
N ALA A 275 23.27 -5.12 14.20
CA ALA A 275 22.35 -4.83 15.29
C ALA A 275 21.41 -3.63 15.00
N ARG A 276 21.66 -2.88 13.91
CA ARG A 276 20.91 -1.68 13.54
C ARG A 276 20.38 -1.77 12.11
N ILE A 277 19.39 -2.61 11.89
CA ILE A 277 18.76 -2.83 10.59
C ILE A 277 17.32 -2.34 10.65
N GLY A 278 17.00 -1.38 9.81
CA GLY A 278 15.65 -0.82 9.69
C GLY A 278 15.03 -1.07 8.32
N VAL A 279 13.71 -0.88 8.25
CA VAL A 279 12.96 -0.86 7.00
C VAL A 279 12.00 0.31 7.00
N ASN A 280 11.93 1.06 5.88
CA ASN A 280 11.10 2.24 5.75
C ASN A 280 10.61 2.42 4.32
N GLY A 281 9.30 2.47 4.12
CA GLY A 281 8.69 2.73 2.83
C GLY A 281 7.33 3.38 2.94
N GLY A 282 6.90 4.06 1.87
CA GLY A 282 5.61 4.73 1.80
C GLY A 282 4.63 4.02 0.85
N SER A 283 3.32 4.07 1.15
CA SER A 283 2.25 3.46 0.34
C SER A 283 2.52 1.97 0.09
N GLY A 284 2.65 1.49 -1.14
CA GLY A 284 3.06 0.12 -1.44
C GLY A 284 4.37 -0.30 -0.78
N GLY A 285 5.35 0.62 -0.67
CA GLY A 285 6.57 0.41 0.11
C GLY A 285 6.30 0.31 1.62
N GLY A 286 5.26 0.98 2.12
CA GLY A 286 4.80 0.83 3.48
C GLY A 286 4.24 -0.58 3.75
N THR A 287 3.45 -1.13 2.83
CA THR A 287 3.00 -2.53 2.87
C THR A 287 4.20 -3.49 2.91
N GLN A 288 5.20 -3.28 2.05
CA GLN A 288 6.42 -4.08 2.08
C GLN A 288 7.22 -3.91 3.37
N THR A 289 7.24 -2.70 3.94
CA THR A 289 7.86 -2.44 5.26
C THR A 289 7.27 -3.34 6.35
N VAL A 290 5.94 -3.43 6.40
CA VAL A 290 5.24 -4.32 7.33
C VAL A 290 5.61 -5.77 7.07
N LEU A 291 5.50 -6.18 5.81
CA LEU A 291 5.69 -7.56 5.42
C LEU A 291 7.10 -8.04 5.74
N LEU A 292 8.13 -7.28 5.38
CA LEU A 292 9.52 -7.60 5.67
C LEU A 292 9.78 -7.71 7.18
N THR A 293 9.21 -6.81 7.99
CA THR A 293 9.33 -6.86 9.45
C THR A 293 8.71 -8.13 10.04
N VAL A 294 7.58 -8.59 9.50
CA VAL A 294 6.95 -9.85 9.92
C VAL A 294 7.78 -11.06 9.52
N LEU A 295 8.38 -11.02 8.34
CA LEU A 295 9.07 -12.17 7.75
C LEU A 295 10.47 -12.40 8.33
N ASP A 296 11.15 -11.35 8.82
CA ASP A 296 12.56 -11.44 9.21
C ASP A 296 12.86 -10.67 10.52
N ASP A 297 13.42 -11.37 11.50
CA ASP A 297 13.77 -10.81 12.82
C ASP A 297 15.02 -9.92 12.80
N ARG A 298 15.76 -9.89 11.73
CA ARG A 298 16.92 -9.01 11.58
C ARG A 298 16.53 -7.53 11.52
N PHE A 299 15.29 -7.23 11.11
CA PHE A 299 14.78 -5.87 11.18
C PHE A 299 14.49 -5.47 12.62
N THR A 300 15.29 -4.55 13.16
CA THR A 300 15.20 -4.04 14.54
C THR A 300 14.41 -2.73 14.63
N ALA A 301 14.11 -2.09 13.50
CA ALA A 301 13.28 -0.89 13.41
C ALA A 301 12.44 -0.89 12.12
N ALA A 302 11.21 -0.40 12.19
CA ALA A 302 10.34 -0.25 11.02
C ALA A 302 9.60 1.08 11.06
N ALA A 303 9.49 1.73 9.89
CA ALA A 303 8.72 2.95 9.73
C ALA A 303 7.84 2.88 8.46
N PRO A 304 6.70 2.17 8.51
CA PRO A 304 5.74 2.18 7.42
C PRO A 304 5.04 3.53 7.35
N VAL A 305 5.02 4.15 6.16
CA VAL A 305 4.44 5.46 5.93
C VAL A 305 3.21 5.33 5.04
N VAL A 306 2.07 5.95 5.45
CA VAL A 306 0.79 5.92 4.70
C VAL A 306 0.35 4.49 4.33
N SER A 307 0.56 3.54 5.23
CA SER A 307 0.22 2.12 5.01
C SER A 307 -0.39 1.46 6.26
N LEU A 308 -0.48 2.19 7.37
CA LEU A 308 -1.09 1.74 8.62
C LEU A 308 -2.60 2.02 8.65
N THR A 309 -3.27 1.84 7.54
CA THR A 309 -4.72 1.81 7.53
C THR A 309 -5.17 0.37 7.71
N LEU A 310 -6.22 0.15 8.48
CA LEU A 310 -6.98 -1.07 8.37
C LEU A 310 -7.43 -1.17 6.91
N MET A 311 -6.78 -2.03 6.13
CA MET A 311 -7.20 -2.28 4.74
C MET A 311 -8.65 -2.78 4.65
N ALA A 312 -9.21 -3.20 5.80
CA ALA A 312 -10.63 -3.43 5.97
C ALA A 312 -11.49 -2.20 5.63
N VAL A 313 -10.95 -0.99 5.78
CA VAL A 313 -11.67 0.29 5.58
C VAL A 313 -11.18 1.04 4.34
N ALA A 314 -9.95 0.82 3.91
CA ALA A 314 -9.43 1.50 2.74
C ALA A 314 -9.99 0.89 1.45
N ARG A 315 -10.71 1.68 0.69
CA ARG A 315 -11.19 1.35 -0.68
C ARG A 315 -10.02 1.31 -1.69
N VAL A 316 -8.85 0.86 -1.30
CA VAL A 316 -7.73 0.73 -2.21
C VAL A 316 -7.93 -0.56 -2.98
N LYS A 317 -8.09 -0.48 -4.28
CA LYS A 317 -8.01 -1.63 -5.18
C LYS A 317 -6.59 -2.18 -5.12
N VAL A 318 -6.38 -3.18 -4.31
CA VAL A 318 -5.14 -3.96 -4.32
C VAL A 318 -5.29 -5.11 -5.33
N ALA A 319 -4.22 -5.42 -5.96
CA ALA A 319 -4.12 -5.97 -7.30
C ALA A 319 -4.62 -7.39 -7.54
N SER A 320 -4.88 -8.22 -6.56
CA SER A 320 -5.46 -9.55 -6.79
C SER A 320 -6.14 -10.16 -5.57
N PRO A 321 -7.09 -11.11 -5.75
CA PRO A 321 -7.75 -11.80 -4.63
C PRO A 321 -6.79 -12.55 -3.70
N SER A 322 -5.69 -13.08 -4.20
CA SER A 322 -4.68 -13.79 -3.40
C SER A 322 -3.82 -12.82 -2.58
N SER A 323 -3.51 -11.64 -3.11
CA SER A 323 -2.79 -10.60 -2.35
C SER A 323 -3.62 -10.07 -1.18
N TRP A 324 -4.94 -9.98 -1.32
CA TRP A 324 -5.85 -9.60 -0.24
C TRP A 324 -5.77 -10.54 0.97
N GLN A 325 -5.68 -11.84 0.73
CA GLN A 325 -5.62 -12.82 1.84
C GLN A 325 -4.34 -12.69 2.66
N VAL A 326 -3.21 -12.39 2.01
CA VAL A 326 -1.93 -12.20 2.68
C VAL A 326 -1.90 -10.87 3.41
N GLU A 327 -2.34 -9.80 2.78
CA GLU A 327 -2.42 -8.47 3.40
C GLU A 327 -3.41 -8.46 4.56
N GLU A 328 -4.58 -9.10 4.40
CA GLU A 328 -5.56 -9.25 5.46
C GLU A 328 -4.99 -10.05 6.63
N LEU A 329 -4.28 -11.14 6.38
CA LEU A 329 -3.65 -11.94 7.44
C LEU A 329 -2.52 -11.17 8.13
N ALA A 330 -1.64 -10.53 7.36
CA ALA A 330 -0.56 -9.72 7.89
C ALA A 330 -1.11 -8.55 8.72
N MET A 331 -2.18 -7.90 8.28
CA MET A 331 -2.79 -6.77 8.96
C MET A 331 -3.73 -7.14 10.09
N ARG A 332 -4.45 -8.25 10.00
CA ARG A 332 -5.23 -8.76 11.16
C ARG A 332 -4.36 -8.98 12.38
N ASN A 333 -3.08 -9.19 12.16
CA ASN A 333 -2.17 -9.60 13.22
C ASN A 333 -1.04 -8.59 13.44
N TRP A 334 -1.14 -7.42 12.82
CA TRP A 334 -0.07 -6.45 12.76
C TRP A 334 0.25 -5.67 14.04
N PRO A 335 -0.70 -5.04 14.76
CA PRO A 335 -0.34 -4.24 15.92
C PRO A 335 0.74 -4.91 16.80
N PRO A 336 0.66 -6.20 17.00
CA PRO A 336 1.63 -6.93 17.78
C PRO A 336 2.99 -7.16 17.12
N CYS A 337 3.07 -7.25 15.79
CA CYS A 337 4.35 -7.47 15.11
C CYS A 337 5.30 -6.29 15.25
N LEU A 338 4.77 -5.09 15.38
CA LEU A 338 5.54 -3.87 15.55
C LEU A 338 5.98 -3.63 17.01
N LEU A 339 5.48 -4.38 17.97
CA LEU A 339 5.84 -4.20 19.37
C LEU A 339 7.31 -4.43 19.70
N ARG A 340 8.05 -5.13 18.85
CA ARG A 340 9.51 -5.29 18.97
C ARG A 340 10.33 -4.27 18.22
N VAL A 341 9.71 -3.54 17.32
CA VAL A 341 10.42 -2.63 16.43
C VAL A 341 9.92 -1.21 16.69
N PRO A 342 10.77 -0.27 17.11
CA PRO A 342 10.37 1.12 17.25
C PRO A 342 9.82 1.64 15.94
N CYS A 343 8.55 2.07 15.94
CA CYS A 343 7.91 2.67 14.78
C CYS A 343 7.98 4.18 14.87
N TRP A 344 8.50 4.82 13.82
CA TRP A 344 8.50 6.27 13.66
C TRP A 344 7.46 6.64 12.61
N TRP A 345 6.54 7.52 12.97
CA TRP A 345 5.50 8.01 12.09
C TRP A 345 5.69 9.51 11.84
N PHE A 346 5.61 9.90 10.59
CA PHE A 346 5.60 11.31 10.18
C PHE A 346 4.28 11.60 9.48
N PRO A 347 3.49 12.59 9.94
CA PRO A 347 2.30 13.02 9.20
C PRO A 347 2.71 13.68 7.88
N THR A 348 1.97 13.40 6.82
CA THR A 348 2.10 14.13 5.55
C THR A 348 1.12 15.29 5.57
N GLU A 349 1.60 16.50 5.28
CA GLU A 349 0.79 17.75 5.27
C GLU A 349 -0.22 17.81 4.10
N GLU A 350 -0.18 16.88 3.16
CA GLU A 350 -0.93 17.00 1.90
C GLU A 350 -2.43 16.67 1.95
N THR A 351 -2.97 16.10 3.00
CA THR A 351 -4.37 15.63 2.96
C THR A 351 -5.36 16.40 3.83
N GLY A 352 -4.93 17.36 4.65
CA GLY A 352 -5.81 18.29 5.39
C GLY A 352 -6.95 17.65 6.21
N GLN A 353 -6.94 16.35 6.43
CA GLN A 353 -7.99 15.62 7.14
C GLN A 353 -7.48 15.09 8.49
N PRO A 354 -7.97 15.60 9.62
CA PRO A 354 -7.59 15.12 10.94
C PRO A 354 -8.48 13.95 11.39
N ARG A 355 -8.30 12.78 10.81
CA ARG A 355 -8.94 11.56 11.31
C ARG A 355 -7.99 10.37 11.22
N PHE A 356 -7.01 10.35 12.13
CA PHE A 356 -6.17 9.18 12.32
C PHE A 356 -6.31 8.64 13.73
N LEU A 357 -6.76 7.39 13.82
CA LEU A 357 -6.63 6.60 15.04
C LEU A 357 -5.16 6.23 15.21
N VAL A 358 -4.50 6.92 16.11
CA VAL A 358 -3.15 6.56 16.52
C VAL A 358 -3.26 5.52 17.63
N TRP A 359 -2.65 4.37 17.43
CA TRP A 359 -2.69 3.24 18.35
C TRP A 359 -1.52 3.28 19.34
N ASN A 360 -1.81 2.92 20.57
CA ASN A 360 -0.79 2.70 21.58
C ASN A 360 0.09 1.52 21.19
N ILE A 361 1.35 1.76 20.92
CA ILE A 361 2.34 0.71 20.78
C ILE A 361 2.87 0.44 22.19
N LEU A 362 2.44 -0.65 22.78
CA LEU A 362 3.02 -1.18 24.01
C LEU A 362 4.35 -1.85 23.67
N THR A 363 5.46 -1.19 23.94
CA THR A 363 6.76 -1.85 23.94
C THR A 363 6.91 -2.64 25.23
N CYS A 364 7.09 -3.94 25.13
CA CYS A 364 7.39 -4.81 26.25
C CYS A 364 8.83 -4.69 26.79
N ASN A 365 9.31 -3.48 26.95
CA ASN A 365 10.35 -3.19 27.93
C ASN A 365 9.73 -2.22 28.92
N ALA A 366 9.82 -2.55 30.19
CA ALA A 366 9.10 -1.97 31.33
C ALA A 366 9.28 -0.46 31.58
N SER A 367 9.72 0.32 30.60
CA SER A 367 10.06 1.74 30.77
C SER A 367 9.54 2.69 29.70
N THR A 368 8.82 2.26 28.67
CA THR A 368 8.33 3.23 27.69
C THR A 368 6.93 2.85 27.16
N VAL A 369 5.92 3.45 27.77
CA VAL A 369 4.54 3.45 27.29
C VAL A 369 4.33 4.74 26.50
N PHE A 370 4.14 4.66 25.18
CA PHE A 370 3.68 5.80 24.39
C PHE A 370 2.15 5.78 24.35
N MET A 371 1.53 6.65 25.14
CA MET A 371 0.10 6.95 24.99
C MET A 371 -0.09 7.99 23.89
N VAL A 372 -0.81 7.65 22.84
CA VAL A 372 -1.26 8.64 21.87
C VAL A 372 -2.67 9.07 22.24
N ARG A 373 -2.80 10.33 22.61
CA ARG A 373 -4.05 10.97 23.00
C ARG A 373 -4.91 11.21 21.75
N ARG A 374 -6.15 10.78 21.81
CA ARG A 374 -7.21 11.17 20.85
C ARG A 374 -7.40 12.69 20.97
N THR A 375 -7.12 13.46 19.93
CA THR A 375 -7.65 14.81 19.78
C THR A 375 -8.94 14.73 19.00
N ARG A 376 -10.00 15.32 19.58
CA ARG A 376 -11.34 15.43 18.99
C ARG A 376 -11.31 16.36 17.78
#